data_7ecb412371df8bc44422fc169ab38fa9
#
_entry.id   7ecb412371df8bc44422fc169ab38fa9
#
_cell.length_a   1.000
_cell.length_b   1.000
_cell.length_c   1.000
_cell.angle_alpha   90.00
_cell.angle_beta   90.00
_cell.angle_gamma   90.00
#
_symmetry.space_group_name_H-M   'P 1'
#
loop_
_entity.id
_entity.type
_entity.pdbx_description
1 polymer ?
#
loop_
_entity_poly.entity_id
_entity_poly.type
_entity_poly.pdbx_seq_one_letter_code
_entity_poly.pdbx_strand_id
1 'polypeptide(L)'
;MLKAYERLDHTHGEIVDSITLDQDTRKKARIKGTTDGGADIGIFMERGHPLLVGEILKTECGVFVEIKGEAEPVSTAIATDWLTFCKVCYHLGNRHTSLQIGELWLRFKPDHVLEALAEKYGLSIDKTPAVFEPESGAYGGKGGHSHAHSDNISNDKHSHAHAH
;
A
#
# COMPACT_ATOMS: atom_id res chain seq x y z
N MET A 1 -10.55 0.34 26.52
CA MET A 1 -9.68 0.54 25.34
C MET A 1 -9.58 -0.78 24.59
N LEU A 2 -10.05 -0.81 23.34
CA LEU A 2 -9.90 -1.95 22.43
C LEU A 2 -8.42 -2.13 22.09
N LYS A 3 -7.97 -3.38 21.86
CA LYS A 3 -6.60 -3.65 21.37
C LYS A 3 -6.68 -4.58 20.18
N ALA A 4 -6.07 -4.17 19.07
CA ALA A 4 -5.99 -4.91 17.83
C ALA A 4 -4.54 -5.34 17.54
N TYR A 5 -4.36 -6.63 17.29
CA TYR A 5 -3.07 -7.26 16.96
C TYR A 5 -3.09 -7.99 15.62
N GLU A 6 -4.26 -8.09 15.00
CA GLU A 6 -4.47 -8.83 13.76
C GLU A 6 -5.23 -7.96 12.77
N ARG A 7 -4.83 -8.01 11.50
CA ARG A 7 -5.52 -7.40 10.37
C ARG A 7 -5.95 -8.47 9.38
N LEU A 8 -7.11 -8.26 8.79
CA LEU A 8 -7.74 -9.17 7.84
C LEU A 8 -8.09 -8.40 6.58
N ASP A 9 -7.97 -9.04 5.43
CA ASP A 9 -8.44 -8.47 4.16
C ASP A 9 -9.98 -8.49 4.08
N HIS A 10 -10.62 -9.45 4.75
CA HIS A 10 -12.07 -9.59 4.84
C HIS A 10 -12.48 -10.34 6.10
N THR A 11 -13.73 -10.23 6.49
CA THR A 11 -14.32 -10.97 7.61
C THR A 11 -15.74 -11.43 7.27
N HIS A 12 -16.17 -12.56 7.87
CA HIS A 12 -17.58 -12.97 7.90
C HIS A 12 -18.30 -12.49 9.15
N GLY A 13 -17.57 -11.88 10.10
CA GLY A 13 -18.14 -11.27 11.29
C GLY A 13 -18.70 -9.87 11.00
N GLU A 14 -19.58 -9.40 11.86
CA GLU A 14 -20.12 -8.07 11.76
C GLU A 14 -19.06 -7.01 12.07
N ILE A 15 -18.88 -6.04 11.16
CA ILE A 15 -18.06 -4.86 11.39
C ILE A 15 -18.90 -3.86 12.16
N VAL A 16 -18.53 -3.61 13.41
CA VAL A 16 -19.34 -2.81 14.33
C VAL A 16 -18.89 -1.35 14.42
N ASP A 17 -17.68 -1.04 13.94
CA ASP A 17 -17.11 0.30 14.03
C ASP A 17 -16.03 0.50 12.94
N SER A 18 -15.54 1.73 12.82
CA SER A 18 -14.45 2.09 11.92
C SER A 18 -13.47 3.03 12.60
N ILE A 19 -12.27 3.16 12.04
CA ILE A 19 -11.30 4.17 12.44
C ILE A 19 -10.76 4.86 11.19
N THR A 20 -10.92 6.19 11.16
CA THR A 20 -10.48 7.03 10.05
C THR A 20 -9.07 7.57 10.34
N LEU A 21 -8.11 7.26 9.47
CA LEU A 21 -6.69 7.57 9.66
C LEU A 21 -6.08 8.16 8.40
N ASP A 22 -5.20 9.17 8.57
CA ASP A 22 -4.36 9.70 7.50
C ASP A 22 -3.26 8.69 7.10
N GLN A 23 -2.63 8.93 5.96
CA GLN A 23 -1.62 8.03 5.41
C GLN A 23 -0.39 7.90 6.32
N ASP A 24 0.06 8.97 6.96
CA ASP A 24 1.24 8.92 7.83
C ASP A 24 0.96 8.15 9.13
N THR A 25 -0.25 8.23 9.64
CA THR A 25 -0.68 7.42 10.79
C THR A 25 -0.81 5.95 10.41
N ARG A 26 -1.36 5.63 9.23
CA ARG A 26 -1.49 4.24 8.76
C ARG A 26 -0.15 3.51 8.55
N LYS A 27 0.96 4.24 8.38
CA LYS A 27 2.32 3.67 8.32
C LYS A 27 2.88 3.23 9.66
N LYS A 28 2.33 3.69 10.77
CA LYS A 28 2.86 3.41 12.10
C LYS A 28 2.52 1.98 12.52
N ALA A 29 3.49 1.29 13.09
CA ALA A 29 3.28 -0.05 13.65
C ALA A 29 2.48 -0.04 14.97
N ARG A 30 2.44 1.10 15.65
CA ARG A 30 1.70 1.29 16.90
C ARG A 30 0.90 2.58 16.82
N ILE A 31 -0.41 2.48 16.97
CA ILE A 31 -1.33 3.60 16.89
C ILE A 31 -2.20 3.57 18.14
N LYS A 32 -2.34 4.72 18.78
CA LYS A 32 -3.37 4.95 19.80
C LYS A 32 -4.33 5.99 19.23
N GLY A 33 -5.60 5.70 19.25
CA GLY A 33 -6.62 6.56 18.68
C GLY A 33 -7.99 6.29 19.26
N THR A 34 -8.98 6.90 18.65
CA THR A 34 -10.40 6.74 18.96
C THR A 34 -11.09 6.30 17.68
N THR A 35 -11.94 5.30 17.75
CA THR A 35 -12.78 4.86 16.63
C THR A 35 -13.79 5.93 16.24
N ASP A 36 -14.38 5.85 15.07
CA ASP A 36 -15.41 6.78 14.62
C ASP A 36 -16.66 6.70 15.49
N GLY A 37 -16.90 5.55 16.13
CA GLY A 37 -17.95 5.36 17.15
C GLY A 37 -17.59 5.85 18.55
N GLY A 38 -16.36 6.38 18.77
CA GLY A 38 -15.94 7.00 20.02
C GLY A 38 -15.23 6.07 21.01
N ALA A 39 -14.90 4.83 20.64
CA ALA A 39 -14.19 3.90 21.50
C ALA A 39 -12.66 4.10 21.42
N ASP A 40 -11.96 4.10 22.55
CA ASP A 40 -10.50 4.11 22.56
C ASP A 40 -9.95 2.80 22.00
N ILE A 41 -8.99 2.89 21.09
CA ILE A 41 -8.32 1.75 20.47
C ILE A 41 -6.80 1.88 20.43
N GLY A 42 -6.10 0.79 20.73
CA GLY A 42 -4.69 0.61 20.49
C GLY A 42 -4.45 -0.42 19.39
N ILE A 43 -3.71 -0.06 18.36
CA ILE A 43 -3.40 -0.92 17.22
C ILE A 43 -1.90 -1.26 17.30
N PHE A 44 -1.57 -2.54 17.19
CA PHE A 44 -0.21 -3.06 17.34
C PHE A 44 0.09 -4.01 16.18
N MET A 45 0.78 -3.50 15.15
CA MET A 45 1.09 -4.25 13.93
C MET A 45 2.59 -4.41 13.74
N GLU A 46 2.98 -5.26 12.80
CA GLU A 46 4.36 -5.38 12.36
C GLU A 46 4.80 -4.12 11.61
N ARG A 47 6.10 -3.81 11.71
CA ARG A 47 6.70 -2.69 10.99
C ARG A 47 6.84 -3.00 9.50
N GLY A 48 6.80 -1.96 8.67
CA GLY A 48 7.03 -2.07 7.23
C GLY A 48 5.79 -2.43 6.41
N HIS A 49 4.64 -2.61 7.06
CA HIS A 49 3.37 -2.94 6.40
C HIS A 49 2.30 -1.92 6.80
N PRO A 50 2.13 -0.81 6.06
CA PRO A 50 1.08 0.17 6.34
C PRO A 50 -0.30 -0.48 6.38
N LEU A 51 -1.20 0.06 7.20
CA LEU A 51 -2.61 -0.28 7.17
C LEU A 51 -3.22 0.24 5.87
N LEU A 52 -3.96 -0.62 5.16
CA LEU A 52 -4.66 -0.25 3.93
C LEU A 52 -6.12 0.12 4.23
N VAL A 53 -6.66 1.00 3.42
CA VAL A 53 -8.10 1.34 3.48
C VAL A 53 -8.92 0.10 3.12
N GLY A 54 -9.94 -0.19 3.91
CA GLY A 54 -10.79 -1.38 3.78
C GLY A 54 -10.27 -2.62 4.50
N GLU A 55 -9.05 -2.62 5.05
CA GLU A 55 -8.62 -3.71 5.95
C GLU A 55 -9.44 -3.69 7.25
N ILE A 56 -9.60 -4.86 7.83
CA ILE A 56 -10.36 -5.07 9.05
C ILE A 56 -9.39 -5.38 10.19
N LEU A 57 -9.49 -4.64 11.26
CA LEU A 57 -8.80 -4.93 12.51
C LEU A 57 -9.64 -5.88 13.36
N LYS A 58 -9.03 -6.99 13.79
CA LYS A 58 -9.63 -7.87 14.81
C LYS A 58 -9.04 -7.55 16.16
N THR A 59 -9.89 -7.20 17.09
CA THR A 59 -9.50 -6.89 18.46
C THR A 59 -9.41 -8.13 19.32
N GLU A 60 -8.70 -8.06 20.45
CA GLU A 60 -8.57 -9.17 21.42
C GLU A 60 -9.92 -9.64 22.00
N CYS A 61 -10.93 -8.78 22.00
CA CYS A 61 -12.29 -9.11 22.45
C CYS A 61 -13.21 -9.59 21.30
N GLY A 62 -12.67 -9.79 20.10
CA GLY A 62 -13.42 -10.32 18.94
C GLY A 62 -14.23 -9.27 18.17
N VAL A 63 -14.09 -7.99 18.48
CA VAL A 63 -14.73 -6.89 17.75
C VAL A 63 -13.95 -6.60 16.47
N PHE A 64 -14.67 -6.38 15.36
CA PHE A 64 -14.11 -6.01 14.07
C PHE A 64 -14.29 -4.51 13.81
N VAL A 65 -13.18 -3.85 13.43
CA VAL A 65 -13.12 -2.41 13.17
C VAL A 65 -12.52 -2.18 11.78
N GLU A 66 -13.20 -1.47 10.90
CA GLU A 66 -12.74 -1.17 9.55
C GLU A 66 -11.76 0.01 9.54
N ILE A 67 -10.70 -0.09 8.75
CA ILE A 67 -9.79 1.02 8.47
C ILE A 67 -10.37 1.89 7.36
N LYS A 68 -10.59 3.18 7.64
CA LYS A 68 -10.96 4.20 6.67
C LYS A 68 -9.80 5.18 6.45
N GLY A 69 -9.72 5.72 5.23
CA GLY A 69 -8.78 6.77 4.89
C GLY A 69 -9.35 8.15 5.20
N GLU A 70 -8.56 9.00 5.85
CA GLU A 70 -8.88 10.40 6.00
C GLU A 70 -8.56 11.15 4.68
N ALA A 71 -9.44 12.08 4.28
CA ALA A 71 -9.14 13.00 3.20
C ALA A 71 -8.08 14.00 3.66
N GLU A 72 -6.93 14.01 3.03
CA GLU A 72 -5.79 14.85 3.37
C GLU A 72 -5.38 15.72 2.19
N PRO A 73 -4.63 16.82 2.41
CA PRO A 73 -4.11 17.64 1.32
C PRO A 73 -3.26 16.83 0.36
N VAL A 74 -3.63 16.85 -0.92
CA VAL A 74 -2.94 16.11 -2.00
C VAL A 74 -2.95 16.94 -3.27
N SER A 75 -2.04 16.62 -4.21
CA SER A 75 -2.06 17.10 -5.58
C SER A 75 -2.34 15.91 -6.49
N THR A 76 -3.44 15.97 -7.24
CA THR A 76 -3.81 14.92 -8.22
C THR A 76 -3.53 15.47 -9.62
N ALA A 77 -2.56 14.86 -10.31
CA ALA A 77 -2.21 15.21 -11.69
C ALA A 77 -2.99 14.30 -12.65
N ILE A 78 -3.75 14.91 -13.57
CA ILE A 78 -4.67 14.23 -14.48
C ILE A 78 -4.16 14.37 -15.90
N ALA A 79 -3.97 13.25 -16.57
CA ALA A 79 -3.55 13.14 -17.96
C ALA A 79 -4.73 12.91 -18.90
N THR A 80 -4.58 13.28 -20.17
CA THR A 80 -5.59 13.05 -21.22
C THR A 80 -5.24 11.88 -22.13
N ASP A 81 -3.99 11.38 -22.08
CA ASP A 81 -3.54 10.24 -22.88
C ASP A 81 -2.51 9.38 -22.12
N TRP A 82 -2.46 8.13 -22.48
CA TRP A 82 -1.61 7.13 -21.83
C TRP A 82 -0.10 7.38 -22.02
N LEU A 83 0.33 7.87 -23.18
CA LEU A 83 1.75 8.10 -23.41
C LEU A 83 2.30 9.19 -22.50
N THR A 84 1.60 10.31 -22.41
CA THR A 84 1.91 11.40 -21.51
C THR A 84 1.88 10.95 -20.04
N PHE A 85 0.84 10.20 -19.66
CA PHE A 85 0.71 9.62 -18.33
C PHE A 85 1.92 8.74 -17.97
N CYS A 86 2.32 7.81 -18.84
CA CYS A 86 3.47 6.93 -18.61
C CYS A 86 4.78 7.73 -18.45
N LYS A 87 4.99 8.76 -19.27
CA LYS A 87 6.17 9.64 -19.16
C LYS A 87 6.23 10.32 -17.80
N VAL A 88 5.12 10.85 -17.31
CA VAL A 88 5.07 11.53 -16.01
C VAL A 88 5.25 10.54 -14.86
N CYS A 89 4.65 9.36 -14.92
CA CYS A 89 4.89 8.30 -13.94
C CYS A 89 6.37 7.95 -13.86
N TYR A 90 7.06 7.80 -15.01
CA TYR A 90 8.50 7.54 -15.05
C TYR A 90 9.30 8.65 -14.39
N HIS A 91 9.06 9.91 -14.74
CA HIS A 91 9.82 11.04 -14.21
C HIS A 91 9.59 11.28 -12.72
N LEU A 92 8.35 11.14 -12.25
CA LEU A 92 8.03 11.28 -10.82
C LEU A 92 8.54 10.09 -10.01
N GLY A 93 8.45 8.86 -10.54
CA GLY A 93 9.01 7.67 -9.92
C GLY A 93 10.52 7.76 -9.72
N ASN A 94 11.26 8.34 -10.65
CA ASN A 94 12.71 8.57 -10.52
C ASN A 94 13.09 9.55 -9.40
N ARG A 95 12.15 10.30 -8.86
CA ARG A 95 12.37 11.21 -7.73
C ARG A 95 12.15 10.55 -6.37
N HIS A 96 11.88 9.25 -6.34
CA HIS A 96 11.62 8.46 -5.14
C HIS A 96 10.50 9.05 -4.25
N THR A 97 9.53 9.71 -4.86
CA THR A 97 8.36 10.24 -4.16
C THR A 97 7.27 9.18 -4.05
N SER A 98 6.48 9.24 -2.98
CA SER A 98 5.31 8.38 -2.83
C SER A 98 4.22 8.80 -3.81
N LEU A 99 3.80 7.88 -4.67
CA LEU A 99 2.77 8.10 -5.69
C LEU A 99 1.63 7.12 -5.52
N GLN A 100 0.40 7.61 -5.56
CA GLN A 100 -0.78 6.81 -5.80
C GLN A 100 -1.09 6.89 -7.30
N ILE A 101 -1.32 5.74 -7.92
CA ILE A 101 -1.52 5.64 -9.37
C ILE A 101 -2.92 5.12 -9.65
N GLY A 102 -3.67 5.84 -10.49
CA GLY A 102 -4.97 5.44 -11.01
C GLY A 102 -5.00 5.47 -12.54
N GLU A 103 -6.18 5.34 -13.12
CA GLU A 103 -6.38 5.38 -14.57
C GLU A 103 -6.27 6.82 -15.08
N LEU A 104 -5.17 7.12 -15.78
CA LEU A 104 -4.83 8.46 -16.29
C LEU A 104 -4.71 9.56 -15.22
N TRP A 105 -4.55 9.20 -13.96
CA TRP A 105 -4.22 10.15 -12.90
C TRP A 105 -3.19 9.58 -11.94
N LEU A 106 -2.43 10.46 -11.34
CA LEU A 106 -1.52 10.13 -10.24
C LEU A 106 -1.64 11.19 -9.15
N ARG A 107 -1.41 10.77 -7.90
CA ARG A 107 -1.57 11.62 -6.74
C ARG A 107 -0.34 11.56 -5.86
N PHE A 108 0.04 12.69 -5.30
CA PHE A 108 1.18 12.84 -4.40
C PHE A 108 0.89 13.91 -3.35
N LYS A 109 1.70 13.95 -2.31
CA LYS A 109 1.61 15.04 -1.30
C LYS A 109 1.96 16.38 -1.97
N PRO A 110 1.34 17.49 -1.54
CA PRO A 110 1.57 18.79 -2.18
C PRO A 110 3.05 19.15 -2.29
N ASP A 111 3.52 19.36 -3.51
CA ASP A 111 4.90 19.69 -3.84
C ASP A 111 4.91 20.49 -5.14
N HIS A 112 5.27 21.77 -5.06
CA HIS A 112 5.25 22.68 -6.19
C HIS A 112 6.20 22.30 -7.33
N VAL A 113 7.30 21.58 -7.03
CA VAL A 113 8.25 21.11 -8.05
C VAL A 113 7.65 19.95 -8.84
N LEU A 114 6.97 19.03 -8.15
CA LEU A 114 6.30 17.89 -8.78
C LEU A 114 5.07 18.36 -9.58
N GLU A 115 4.32 19.33 -9.04
CA GLU A 115 3.18 19.95 -9.73
C GLU A 115 3.65 20.61 -11.05
N ALA A 116 4.67 21.47 -10.97
CA ALA A 116 5.22 22.13 -12.16
C ALA A 116 5.77 21.13 -13.19
N LEU A 117 6.36 20.02 -12.74
CA LEU A 117 6.82 18.98 -13.63
C LEU A 117 5.65 18.30 -14.37
N ALA A 118 4.58 17.95 -13.65
CA ALA A 118 3.39 17.37 -14.25
C ALA A 118 2.72 18.32 -15.26
N GLU A 119 2.57 19.58 -14.91
CA GLU A 119 2.03 20.64 -15.80
C GLU A 119 2.89 20.83 -17.04
N LYS A 120 4.22 20.78 -16.92
CA LYS A 120 5.15 20.85 -18.07
C LYS A 120 4.89 19.75 -19.09
N TYR A 121 4.43 18.59 -18.66
CA TYR A 121 4.03 17.49 -19.54
C TYR A 121 2.57 17.56 -20.00
N GLY A 122 1.84 18.59 -19.60
CA GLY A 122 0.46 18.82 -20.03
C GLY A 122 -0.60 18.21 -19.14
N LEU A 123 -0.26 17.76 -17.92
CA LEU A 123 -1.25 17.30 -16.95
C LEU A 123 -1.89 18.50 -16.25
N SER A 124 -3.15 18.37 -15.90
CA SER A 124 -3.83 19.34 -15.02
C SER A 124 -3.69 18.92 -13.56
N ILE A 125 -3.57 19.90 -12.66
CA ILE A 125 -3.45 19.65 -11.21
C ILE A 125 -4.77 19.99 -10.52
N ASP A 126 -5.32 19.00 -9.81
CA ASP A 126 -6.45 19.14 -8.88
C ASP A 126 -5.92 19.07 -7.44
N LYS A 127 -6.24 20.06 -6.62
CA LYS A 127 -5.82 20.18 -5.22
C LYS A 127 -6.94 19.82 -4.22
N THR A 128 -8.00 19.23 -4.68
CA THR A 128 -9.07 18.75 -3.80
C THR A 128 -8.52 17.69 -2.83
N PRO A 129 -8.72 17.87 -1.51
CA PRO A 129 -8.31 16.85 -0.53
C PRO A 129 -8.92 15.49 -0.85
N ALA A 130 -8.12 14.46 -0.70
CA ALA A 130 -8.56 13.09 -0.96
C ALA A 130 -7.78 12.09 -0.11
N VAL A 131 -8.31 10.88 0.01
CA VAL A 131 -7.59 9.77 0.63
C VAL A 131 -6.33 9.49 -0.17
N PHE A 132 -5.20 9.37 0.54
CA PHE A 132 -3.90 9.09 -0.06
C PHE A 132 -3.41 7.71 0.29
N GLU A 133 -3.31 6.84 -0.72
CA GLU A 133 -2.86 5.45 -0.58
C GLU A 133 -1.82 5.14 -1.66
N PRO A 134 -0.56 5.58 -1.45
CA PRO A 134 0.49 5.43 -2.44
C PRO A 134 0.90 3.98 -2.64
N GLU A 135 1.45 3.69 -3.83
CA GLU A 135 2.05 2.40 -4.14
C GLU A 135 3.07 2.00 -3.07
N SER A 136 2.99 0.77 -2.61
CA SER A 136 4.06 0.17 -1.82
C SER A 136 5.25 -0.11 -2.73
N GLY A 137 6.46 0.27 -2.31
CA GLY A 137 7.66 0.01 -3.10
C GLY A 137 7.80 -1.48 -3.47
N ALA A 138 8.48 -1.76 -4.58
CA ALA A 138 8.63 -3.11 -5.15
C ALA A 138 9.19 -4.16 -4.16
N TYR A 139 9.83 -3.72 -3.08
CA TYR A 139 10.39 -4.57 -2.02
C TYR A 139 9.47 -4.72 -0.79
N GLY A 140 8.29 -4.08 -0.77
CA GLY A 140 7.29 -4.14 0.30
C GLY A 140 6.10 -5.06 -0.01
N GLY A 141 6.17 -5.91 -1.02
CA GLY A 141 5.09 -6.79 -1.47
C GLY A 141 4.73 -7.86 -0.44
N LYS A 142 3.43 -8.10 -0.25
CA LYS A 142 2.85 -9.28 0.39
C LYS A 142 3.57 -10.53 -0.16
N GLY A 143 4.00 -11.40 0.75
CA GLY A 143 4.79 -12.59 0.54
C GLY A 143 4.55 -13.30 -0.78
N GLY A 144 5.60 -13.36 -1.59
CA GLY A 144 5.61 -14.13 -2.81
C GLY A 144 5.28 -15.59 -2.52
N HIS A 145 4.43 -16.14 -3.35
CA HIS A 145 4.28 -17.58 -3.45
C HIS A 145 5.66 -18.17 -3.73
N SER A 146 6.27 -18.79 -2.72
CA SER A 146 7.49 -19.56 -2.88
C SER A 146 7.13 -20.79 -3.69
N HIS A 147 7.37 -20.77 -5.00
CA HIS A 147 7.47 -21.97 -5.79
C HIS A 147 8.75 -22.67 -5.38
N ALA A 148 8.63 -23.65 -4.50
CA ALA A 148 9.69 -24.59 -4.22
C ALA A 148 9.91 -25.41 -5.49
N HIS A 149 10.93 -25.07 -6.28
CA HIS A 149 11.48 -25.97 -7.27
C HIS A 149 12.27 -27.05 -6.52
N SER A 150 11.66 -28.22 -6.41
CA SER A 150 12.36 -29.43 -5.99
C SER A 150 13.20 -29.90 -7.16
N ASP A 151 14.45 -29.45 -7.23
CA ASP A 151 15.44 -30.04 -8.11
C ASP A 151 15.85 -31.41 -7.58
N ASN A 152 15.19 -32.43 -8.11
CA ASN A 152 15.53 -33.82 -7.89
C ASN A 152 16.67 -34.18 -8.85
N ILE A 153 17.91 -33.94 -8.41
CA ILE A 153 19.10 -34.36 -9.16
C ILE A 153 19.29 -35.86 -8.91
N SER A 154 18.79 -36.68 -9.83
CA SER A 154 19.13 -38.09 -9.93
C SER A 154 20.56 -38.19 -10.45
N ASN A 155 21.41 -38.70 -9.60
CA ASN A 155 22.83 -38.95 -9.82
C ASN A 155 23.00 -40.29 -10.56
N ASP A 156 22.99 -40.26 -11.90
CA ASP A 156 23.33 -41.40 -12.72
C ASP A 156 24.86 -41.47 -12.93
N LYS A 157 25.48 -42.41 -12.22
CA LYS A 157 26.88 -42.81 -12.43
C LYS A 157 26.97 -43.68 -13.68
N HIS A 158 27.42 -43.11 -14.78
CA HIS A 158 27.95 -43.95 -15.89
C HIS A 158 29.43 -44.13 -15.75
N SER A 159 29.83 -45.34 -15.38
CA SER A 159 31.19 -45.84 -15.45
C SER A 159 31.47 -46.27 -16.90
N HIS A 160 32.40 -45.59 -17.57
CA HIS A 160 33.01 -46.09 -18.79
C HIS A 160 34.40 -46.64 -18.49
N ALA A 161 34.48 -47.98 -18.54
CA ALA A 161 35.77 -48.67 -18.64
C ALA A 161 36.27 -48.61 -20.08
N HIS A 162 37.48 -48.11 -20.33
CA HIS A 162 38.21 -48.34 -21.53
C HIS A 162 39.38 -49.27 -21.26
N ALA A 163 39.28 -50.48 -21.86
CA ALA A 163 40.39 -51.39 -22.06
C ALA A 163 41.01 -51.02 -23.45
N HIS A 164 42.26 -50.76 -23.48
CA HIS A 164 43.38 -51.16 -24.37
C HIS A 164 44.54 -50.23 -24.12
#